data_6b8a33d266189ceb715130da06e1dd10
#
_entry.id   6b8a33d266189ceb715130da06e1dd10
#
_cell.length_a   1.000
_cell.length_b   1.000
_cell.length_c   1.000
_cell.angle_alpha   90.00
_cell.angle_beta   90.00
_cell.angle_gamma   90.00
#
_symmetry.space_group_name_H-M   'P 1'
#
loop_
_entity.id
_entity.type
_entity.pdbx_description
1 polymer ?
#
loop_
_entity_poly.entity_id
_entity_poly.type
_entity_poly.pdbx_seq_one_letter_code
_entity_poly.pdbx_strand_id
1 'polypeptide(L)'
;YAAAKTGVILVTINPAYRSHELDYVLGQSGCKGVILQNQFKTSDYESMICEICPEIKNVSPGELKSHKFENLTTIISMTSSKVKGIFNWEDFLNLSKNIDDKKLQSRQEGLDSDDAINIQYTSGTTGFPKGATLSHHNILNNGYFTGATMNFTEKDRLVVPVPLYHCFGMVLANLACLTHGACAIYPSEGFEPDLALKAVQDENATALHGVPTMFIAELALPNFNDYNLSSLRTGIMAGSPCPIETMKQVIELMHMSEVEIAYGMTETSPVSFQTKVDSPMEKRVSTVGSVHPHVEVKIIDSDTGKICEVGETGELCTRGYSVMLGYWENPEGTNAAIDSKGWMHTGDTAVMDEDGYVNIVGRIKDMIVRGGENVYPVEIEDFLMAHEDIEAVQVTGVPDPKYGEEIIAWISLKDGKDVSEDDIKEFCKGKVAHYKVPRYIRFGDDFPMTVTGKVQKYKMREISIKELGLEEQETA
;
A
#
# COMPACT_ATOMS: atom_id res chain seq x y z
N TYR A 1 6.64 7.09 17.39
CA TYR A 1 7.29 8.29 17.96
C TYR A 1 8.43 7.95 18.94
N ALA A 2 8.28 6.94 19.80
CA ALA A 2 9.35 6.54 20.72
C ALA A 2 10.63 6.12 19.99
N ALA A 3 10.50 5.33 18.92
CA ALA A 3 11.61 4.95 18.05
C ALA A 3 12.29 6.20 17.47
N ALA A 4 11.54 7.15 16.95
CA ALA A 4 12.06 8.40 16.39
C ALA A 4 12.85 9.21 17.43
N LYS A 5 12.37 9.30 18.68
CA LYS A 5 13.07 10.02 19.76
C LYS A 5 14.36 9.35 20.24
N THR A 6 14.46 8.05 20.04
CA THR A 6 15.61 7.26 20.54
C THR A 6 16.57 6.86 19.43
N GLY A 7 16.24 7.15 18.16
CA GLY A 7 17.02 6.73 16.99
C GLY A 7 17.04 5.21 16.80
N VAL A 8 15.99 4.54 17.24
CA VAL A 8 15.78 3.11 16.97
C VAL A 8 15.05 2.99 15.64
N ILE A 9 15.57 2.19 14.72
CA ILE A 9 14.93 1.92 13.44
C ILE A 9 13.72 1.02 13.69
N LEU A 10 12.53 1.52 13.40
CA LEU A 10 11.28 0.79 13.54
C LEU A 10 11.06 -0.11 12.31
N VAL A 11 11.05 -1.42 12.53
CA VAL A 11 10.68 -2.40 11.50
C VAL A 11 9.19 -2.73 11.67
N THR A 12 8.37 -2.26 10.74
CA THR A 12 6.93 -2.54 10.80
C THR A 12 6.62 -3.87 10.12
N ILE A 13 6.04 -4.80 10.88
CA ILE A 13 5.73 -6.16 10.41
C ILE A 13 4.23 -6.27 10.17
N ASN A 14 3.86 -6.84 9.01
CA ASN A 14 2.47 -7.12 8.67
C ASN A 14 1.87 -8.13 9.67
N PRO A 15 0.78 -7.79 10.38
CA PRO A 15 0.17 -8.67 11.38
C PRO A 15 -0.41 -9.96 10.82
N ALA A 16 -0.58 -10.07 9.52
CA ALA A 16 -1.02 -11.31 8.89
C ALA A 16 0.09 -12.31 8.59
N TYR A 17 1.36 -11.91 8.75
CA TYR A 17 2.48 -12.83 8.58
C TYR A 17 2.37 -14.02 9.55
N ARG A 18 2.81 -15.19 9.06
CA ARG A 18 2.90 -16.41 9.85
C ARG A 18 4.36 -16.69 10.19
N SER A 19 4.61 -17.81 10.85
CA SER A 19 5.96 -18.20 11.31
C SER A 19 7.01 -18.14 10.19
N HIS A 20 6.66 -18.49 8.95
CA HIS A 20 7.60 -18.49 7.82
C HIS A 20 8.03 -17.05 7.41
N GLU A 21 7.08 -16.15 7.22
CA GLU A 21 7.38 -14.76 6.85
C GLU A 21 8.02 -14.00 8.03
N LEU A 22 7.55 -14.28 9.26
CA LEU A 22 8.15 -13.69 10.46
C LEU A 22 9.61 -14.09 10.62
N ASP A 23 9.90 -15.37 10.40
CA ASP A 23 11.25 -15.92 10.40
C ASP A 23 12.17 -15.19 9.42
N TYR A 24 11.71 -15.01 8.19
CA TYR A 24 12.44 -14.28 7.16
C TYR A 24 12.71 -12.83 7.57
N VAL A 25 11.67 -12.11 8.02
CA VAL A 25 11.80 -10.68 8.37
C VAL A 25 12.73 -10.47 9.56
N LEU A 26 12.65 -11.30 10.60
CA LEU A 26 13.54 -11.20 11.75
C LEU A 26 15.01 -11.48 11.39
N GLY A 27 15.24 -12.47 10.54
CA GLY A 27 16.58 -12.79 10.05
C GLY A 27 17.15 -11.69 9.16
N GLN A 28 16.39 -11.23 8.18
CA GLN A 28 16.83 -10.25 7.19
C GLN A 28 16.99 -8.84 7.79
N SER A 29 16.09 -8.43 8.69
CA SER A 29 16.21 -7.12 9.36
C SER A 29 17.34 -7.05 10.37
N GLY A 30 17.75 -8.18 10.94
CA GLY A 30 18.74 -8.22 12.01
C GLY A 30 18.30 -7.44 13.26
N CYS A 31 16.99 -7.38 13.54
CA CYS A 31 16.44 -6.59 14.63
C CYS A 31 16.94 -7.06 16.01
N LYS A 32 17.09 -6.12 16.94
CA LYS A 32 17.56 -6.37 18.32
C LYS A 32 16.43 -6.68 19.29
N GLY A 33 15.24 -6.20 18.98
CA GLY A 33 14.05 -6.38 19.80
C GLY A 33 12.80 -6.56 19.00
N VAL A 34 11.83 -7.30 19.56
CA VAL A 34 10.48 -7.47 19.01
C VAL A 34 9.48 -7.03 20.05
N ILE A 35 8.54 -6.19 19.64
CA ILE A 35 7.35 -5.83 20.44
C ILE A 35 6.15 -6.47 19.77
N LEU A 36 5.37 -7.23 20.50
CA LEU A 36 4.23 -7.96 19.96
C LEU A 36 3.01 -7.88 20.88
N GLN A 37 1.84 -7.98 20.30
CA GLN A 37 0.61 -8.40 20.97
C GLN A 37 0.69 -9.92 21.24
N ASN A 38 -0.08 -10.44 22.20
CA ASN A 38 -0.16 -11.90 22.35
C ASN A 38 -0.95 -12.53 21.20
N GLN A 39 -2.03 -11.89 20.74
CA GLN A 39 -2.92 -12.42 19.72
C GLN A 39 -3.58 -11.32 18.88
N PHE A 40 -3.84 -11.61 17.60
CA PHE A 40 -4.70 -10.81 16.73
C PHE A 40 -5.41 -11.72 15.73
N LYS A 41 -6.74 -11.66 15.68
CA LYS A 41 -7.57 -12.58 14.88
C LYS A 41 -7.19 -14.05 15.16
N THR A 42 -6.71 -14.75 14.13
CA THR A 42 -6.28 -16.15 14.20
C THR A 42 -4.78 -16.33 14.48
N SER A 43 -4.02 -15.25 14.66
CA SER A 43 -2.58 -15.28 14.90
C SER A 43 -2.26 -15.24 16.40
N ASP A 44 -1.57 -16.25 16.92
CA ASP A 44 -0.96 -16.29 18.25
C ASP A 44 0.53 -15.95 18.10
N TYR A 45 0.89 -14.68 18.30
CA TYR A 45 2.24 -14.19 18.07
C TYR A 45 3.25 -14.69 19.09
N GLU A 46 2.83 -14.93 20.35
CA GLU A 46 3.72 -15.51 21.36
C GLU A 46 4.08 -16.95 21.00
N SER A 47 3.12 -17.75 20.53
CA SER A 47 3.38 -19.09 20.05
C SER A 47 4.28 -19.10 18.82
N MET A 48 4.02 -18.21 17.86
CA MET A 48 4.83 -18.10 16.64
C MET A 48 6.29 -17.74 16.94
N ILE A 49 6.54 -16.72 17.79
CA ILE A 49 7.92 -16.34 18.14
C ILE A 49 8.63 -17.44 18.93
N CYS A 50 7.91 -18.18 19.79
CA CYS A 50 8.47 -19.32 20.53
C CYS A 50 8.73 -20.55 19.66
N GLU A 51 8.04 -20.69 18.53
CA GLU A 51 8.27 -21.72 17.52
C GLU A 51 9.56 -21.48 16.76
N ILE A 52 9.74 -20.27 16.25
CA ILE A 52 10.93 -19.93 15.43
C ILE A 52 12.18 -19.63 16.27
N CYS A 53 12.02 -19.34 17.56
CA CYS A 53 13.11 -19.05 18.51
C CYS A 53 12.86 -19.75 19.85
N PRO A 54 13.00 -21.08 19.94
CA PRO A 54 12.66 -21.87 21.13
C PRO A 54 13.52 -21.56 22.36
N GLU A 55 14.68 -20.97 22.19
CA GLU A 55 15.59 -20.55 23.27
C GLU A 55 14.93 -19.59 24.25
N ILE A 56 13.93 -18.81 23.81
CA ILE A 56 13.18 -17.85 24.63
C ILE A 56 12.67 -18.47 25.95
N LYS A 57 12.21 -19.71 25.90
CA LYS A 57 11.64 -20.40 27.07
C LYS A 57 12.63 -20.69 28.20
N ASN A 58 13.93 -20.60 27.91
CA ASN A 58 15.02 -21.02 28.81
C ASN A 58 15.84 -19.86 29.37
N VAL A 59 15.56 -18.61 29.00
CA VAL A 59 16.32 -17.44 29.38
C VAL A 59 15.49 -16.47 30.24
N SER A 60 16.16 -15.48 30.85
CA SER A 60 15.47 -14.32 31.44
C SER A 60 15.18 -13.27 30.35
N PRO A 61 14.17 -12.39 30.54
CA PRO A 61 13.89 -11.33 29.58
C PRO A 61 15.10 -10.42 29.37
N GLY A 62 15.42 -10.13 28.11
CA GLY A 62 16.58 -9.33 27.73
C GLY A 62 17.90 -10.09 27.63
N GLU A 63 17.94 -11.39 27.95
CA GLU A 63 19.13 -12.24 27.91
C GLU A 63 19.08 -13.28 26.79
N LEU A 64 18.22 -13.08 25.78
CA LEU A 64 18.10 -13.99 24.66
C LEU A 64 19.42 -14.09 23.88
N LYS A 65 19.81 -15.32 23.58
CA LYS A 65 20.91 -15.65 22.67
C LYS A 65 20.38 -16.70 21.70
N SER A 66 19.89 -16.26 20.58
CA SER A 66 19.39 -17.14 19.54
C SER A 66 20.52 -17.57 18.64
N HIS A 67 20.54 -18.86 18.27
CA HIS A 67 21.46 -19.39 17.26
C HIS A 67 21.10 -18.91 15.85
N LYS A 68 19.84 -18.56 15.62
CA LYS A 68 19.30 -18.17 14.33
C LYS A 68 19.28 -16.65 14.14
N PHE A 69 18.97 -15.90 15.18
CA PHE A 69 18.79 -14.46 15.17
C PHE A 69 19.85 -13.82 16.08
N GLU A 70 21.09 -13.70 15.56
CA GLU A 70 22.27 -13.31 16.36
C GLU A 70 22.11 -11.98 17.11
N ASN A 71 21.36 -11.03 16.53
CA ASN A 71 21.14 -9.71 17.10
C ASN A 71 19.95 -9.64 18.05
N LEU A 72 19.02 -10.61 18.00
CA LEU A 72 17.77 -10.56 18.76
C LEU A 72 18.03 -10.91 20.23
N THR A 73 17.90 -9.92 21.10
CA THR A 73 18.13 -10.08 22.55
C THR A 73 16.87 -9.89 23.38
N THR A 74 15.86 -9.19 22.85
CA THR A 74 14.75 -8.70 23.67
C THR A 74 13.42 -8.94 22.98
N ILE A 75 12.49 -9.58 23.69
CA ILE A 75 11.12 -9.75 23.25
C ILE A 75 10.19 -9.18 24.32
N ILE A 76 9.23 -8.39 23.88
CA ILE A 76 8.29 -7.65 24.73
C ILE A 76 6.88 -7.97 24.28
N SER A 77 6.04 -8.48 25.19
CA SER A 77 4.61 -8.58 24.98
C SER A 77 3.93 -7.30 25.48
N MET A 78 3.04 -6.71 24.67
CA MET A 78 2.22 -5.56 25.09
C MET A 78 1.15 -5.95 26.11
N THR A 79 1.09 -7.21 26.47
CA THR A 79 0.19 -7.77 27.48
C THR A 79 1.00 -8.46 28.57
N SER A 80 0.34 -9.17 29.48
CA SER A 80 0.98 -10.03 30.46
C SER A 80 1.36 -11.36 29.83
N SER A 81 2.63 -11.58 29.49
CA SER A 81 3.14 -12.88 29.04
C SER A 81 3.47 -13.80 30.23
N LYS A 82 3.22 -15.09 30.05
CA LYS A 82 3.66 -16.17 30.97
C LYS A 82 4.95 -16.85 30.51
N VAL A 83 5.49 -16.45 29.37
CA VAL A 83 6.72 -17.02 28.81
C VAL A 83 7.92 -16.39 29.51
N LYS A 84 8.77 -17.22 30.11
CA LYS A 84 9.88 -16.79 30.97
C LYS A 84 10.81 -15.77 30.31
N GLY A 85 11.12 -15.90 29.01
CA GLY A 85 12.06 -15.03 28.29
C GLY A 85 11.45 -13.79 27.66
N ILE A 86 10.16 -13.52 27.89
CA ILE A 86 9.44 -12.37 27.33
C ILE A 86 9.17 -11.35 28.44
N PHE A 87 9.54 -10.09 28.22
CA PHE A 87 9.06 -9.00 29.09
C PHE A 87 7.55 -8.87 28.93
N ASN A 88 6.81 -8.76 30.04
CA ASN A 88 5.48 -8.17 29.98
C ASN A 88 5.59 -6.64 29.88
N TRP A 89 4.50 -5.99 29.46
CA TRP A 89 4.50 -4.55 29.20
C TRP A 89 4.86 -3.71 30.43
N GLU A 90 4.32 -4.06 31.58
CA GLU A 90 4.56 -3.33 32.83
C GLU A 90 6.01 -3.43 33.27
N ASP A 91 6.60 -4.62 33.26
CA ASP A 91 8.01 -4.83 33.62
C ASP A 91 8.94 -4.09 32.66
N PHE A 92 8.63 -4.10 31.37
CA PHE A 92 9.39 -3.33 30.37
C PHE A 92 9.33 -1.82 30.65
N LEU A 93 8.12 -1.27 30.89
CA LEU A 93 7.97 0.15 31.25
C LEU A 93 8.69 0.51 32.54
N ASN A 94 8.77 -0.38 33.52
CA ASN A 94 9.47 -0.15 34.78
C ASN A 94 10.99 0.02 34.58
N LEU A 95 11.58 -0.48 33.50
CA LEU A 95 12.99 -0.24 33.19
C LEU A 95 13.30 1.25 33.00
N SER A 96 12.30 2.05 32.56
CA SER A 96 12.47 3.49 32.36
C SER A 96 12.83 4.25 33.63
N LYS A 97 12.45 3.73 34.82
CA LYS A 97 12.79 4.34 36.12
C LYS A 97 14.30 4.48 36.35
N ASN A 98 15.10 3.71 35.61
CA ASN A 98 16.56 3.74 35.67
C ASN A 98 17.19 4.63 34.59
N ILE A 99 16.38 5.33 33.80
CA ILE A 99 16.84 6.19 32.69
C ILE A 99 16.64 7.65 33.10
N ASP A 100 17.72 8.42 33.12
CA ASP A 100 17.67 9.87 33.35
C ASP A 100 17.17 10.56 32.05
N ASP A 101 16.30 11.54 32.18
CA ASP A 101 15.81 12.38 31.08
C ASP A 101 16.92 13.04 30.28
N LYS A 102 18.04 13.39 30.95
CA LYS A 102 19.23 13.92 30.30
C LYS A 102 19.84 12.95 29.29
N LYS A 103 19.77 11.65 29.56
CA LYS A 103 20.25 10.62 28.61
C LYS A 103 19.39 10.59 27.36
N LEU A 104 18.06 10.69 27.53
CA LEU A 104 17.14 10.77 26.39
C LEU A 104 17.37 12.04 25.58
N GLN A 105 17.52 13.18 26.25
CA GLN A 105 17.80 14.46 25.58
C GLN A 105 19.13 14.40 24.79
N SER A 106 20.21 13.96 25.44
CA SER A 106 21.50 13.81 24.76
C SER A 106 21.44 12.84 23.57
N ARG A 107 20.62 11.77 23.68
CA ARG A 107 20.39 10.87 22.54
C ARG A 107 19.67 11.57 21.40
N GLN A 108 18.64 12.36 21.68
CA GLN A 108 17.89 13.12 20.67
C GLN A 108 18.76 14.16 19.97
N GLU A 109 19.61 14.86 20.72
CA GLU A 109 20.55 15.86 20.17
C GLU A 109 21.59 15.24 19.21
N GLY A 110 21.86 13.96 19.33
CA GLY A 110 22.78 13.21 18.45
C GLY A 110 22.13 12.55 17.24
N LEU A 111 20.83 12.78 16.98
CA LEU A 111 20.13 12.22 15.82
C LEU A 111 20.16 13.19 14.64
N ASP A 112 20.26 12.64 13.43
CA ASP A 112 20.19 13.37 12.19
C ASP A 112 18.86 13.10 11.47
N SER A 113 18.34 14.09 10.75
CA SER A 113 17.12 13.96 9.95
C SER A 113 17.27 12.94 8.82
N ASP A 114 18.49 12.72 8.35
CA ASP A 114 18.81 11.77 7.28
C ASP A 114 19.08 10.34 7.80
N ASP A 115 19.11 10.16 9.15
CA ASP A 115 19.20 8.82 9.73
C ASP A 115 17.99 7.96 9.34
N ALA A 116 18.23 6.65 9.12
CA ALA A 116 17.17 5.66 8.94
C ALA A 116 16.30 5.57 10.19
N ILE A 117 14.99 5.65 10.02
CA ILE A 117 14.02 5.57 11.13
C ILE A 117 13.01 4.44 10.96
N ASN A 118 12.76 4.02 9.73
CA ASN A 118 11.76 3.01 9.45
C ASN A 118 12.20 2.07 8.33
N ILE A 119 11.90 0.79 8.51
CA ILE A 119 12.00 -0.23 7.46
C ILE A 119 10.61 -0.81 7.27
N GLN A 120 10.09 -0.72 6.04
CA GLN A 120 8.81 -1.30 5.66
C GLN A 120 9.02 -2.39 4.61
N TYR A 121 8.52 -3.58 4.90
CA TYR A 121 8.60 -4.70 3.98
C TYR A 121 7.50 -4.60 2.93
N THR A 122 7.92 -4.53 1.65
CA THR A 122 7.02 -4.51 0.50
C THR A 122 6.83 -5.93 -0.01
N SER A 123 5.61 -6.26 -0.43
CA SER A 123 5.34 -7.52 -1.13
C SER A 123 5.98 -7.45 -2.52
N GLY A 124 7.18 -7.98 -2.65
CA GLY A 124 7.86 -8.10 -3.94
C GLY A 124 7.09 -9.02 -4.90
N THR A 125 7.03 -8.64 -6.17
CA THR A 125 6.44 -9.47 -7.23
C THR A 125 7.33 -10.66 -7.64
N THR A 126 8.54 -10.75 -7.10
CA THR A 126 9.59 -11.69 -7.54
C THR A 126 10.21 -12.50 -6.41
N GLY A 127 9.51 -12.74 -5.30
CA GLY A 127 10.06 -13.54 -4.20
C GLY A 127 9.84 -12.93 -2.82
N PHE A 128 10.84 -13.00 -1.95
CA PHE A 128 10.76 -12.51 -0.58
C PHE A 128 10.58 -10.98 -0.51
N PRO A 129 9.82 -10.48 0.50
CA PRO A 129 9.62 -9.06 0.71
C PRO A 129 10.94 -8.30 0.87
N LYS A 130 11.02 -7.09 0.32
CA LYS A 130 12.18 -6.19 0.45
C LYS A 130 11.90 -5.12 1.49
N GLY A 131 12.86 -4.86 2.36
CA GLY A 131 12.75 -3.83 3.41
C GLY A 131 13.13 -2.44 2.89
N ALA A 132 12.17 -1.64 2.44
CA ALA A 132 12.42 -0.24 2.07
C ALA A 132 12.80 0.57 3.31
N THR A 133 13.98 1.21 3.27
CA THR A 133 14.54 1.96 4.39
C THR A 133 14.30 3.44 4.21
N LEU A 134 13.59 4.06 5.15
CA LEU A 134 13.17 5.44 5.11
C LEU A 134 13.81 6.26 6.22
N SER A 135 14.23 7.49 5.93
CA SER A 135 14.76 8.43 6.90
C SER A 135 13.66 9.26 7.56
N HIS A 136 13.98 9.97 8.65
CA HIS A 136 13.09 10.98 9.24
C HIS A 136 12.70 12.03 8.19
N HIS A 137 13.70 12.48 7.41
CA HIS A 137 13.51 13.49 6.35
C HIS A 137 12.50 13.02 5.31
N ASN A 138 12.61 11.77 4.84
CA ASN A 138 11.68 11.21 3.88
C ASN A 138 10.23 11.28 4.39
N ILE A 139 9.95 10.62 5.51
CA ILE A 139 8.57 10.39 5.96
C ILE A 139 7.92 11.63 6.55
N LEU A 140 8.66 12.48 7.26
CA LEU A 140 8.09 13.67 7.88
C LEU A 140 7.67 14.70 6.84
N ASN A 141 8.53 14.97 5.84
CA ASN A 141 8.19 15.89 4.76
C ASN A 141 7.03 15.36 3.91
N ASN A 142 7.00 14.05 3.65
CA ASN A 142 5.89 13.47 2.88
C ASN A 142 4.55 13.59 3.62
N GLY A 143 4.52 13.33 4.93
CA GLY A 143 3.35 13.60 5.77
C GLY A 143 2.94 15.08 5.78
N TYR A 144 3.92 16.00 5.85
CA TYR A 144 3.65 17.43 5.80
C TYR A 144 3.01 17.86 4.48
N PHE A 145 3.61 17.51 3.33
CA PHE A 145 3.08 17.91 2.03
C PHE A 145 1.73 17.24 1.73
N THR A 146 1.52 16.01 2.18
CA THR A 146 0.21 15.35 2.08
C THR A 146 -0.86 16.13 2.83
N GLY A 147 -0.64 16.45 4.11
CA GLY A 147 -1.59 17.23 4.90
C GLY A 147 -1.81 18.65 4.37
N ALA A 148 -0.73 19.30 3.87
CA ALA A 148 -0.83 20.63 3.24
C ALA A 148 -1.70 20.60 1.98
N THR A 149 -1.59 19.56 1.13
CA THR A 149 -2.42 19.40 -0.08
C THR A 149 -3.88 19.21 0.27
N MET A 150 -4.17 18.47 1.37
CA MET A 150 -5.53 18.29 1.92
C MET A 150 -6.07 19.51 2.67
N ASN A 151 -5.32 20.60 2.75
CA ASN A 151 -5.65 21.77 3.56
C ASN A 151 -5.93 21.42 5.03
N PHE A 152 -5.14 20.50 5.62
CA PHE A 152 -5.29 20.14 7.02
C PHE A 152 -4.91 21.29 7.96
N THR A 153 -5.66 21.39 9.05
CA THR A 153 -5.47 22.33 10.15
C THR A 153 -5.67 21.62 11.49
N GLU A 154 -5.42 22.31 12.59
CA GLU A 154 -5.70 21.83 13.95
C GLU A 154 -7.18 21.54 14.24
N LYS A 155 -8.08 21.92 13.34
CA LYS A 155 -9.52 21.65 13.45
C LYS A 155 -9.92 20.32 12.82
N ASP A 156 -9.05 19.76 11.99
CA ASP A 156 -9.36 18.54 11.29
C ASP A 156 -9.24 17.31 12.18
N ARG A 157 -10.12 16.35 11.93
CA ARG A 157 -10.25 15.10 12.65
C ARG A 157 -10.34 13.97 11.64
N LEU A 158 -9.29 13.16 11.56
CA LEU A 158 -9.14 12.11 10.56
C LEU A 158 -9.45 10.73 11.14
N VAL A 159 -10.42 10.03 10.59
CA VAL A 159 -10.61 8.59 10.84
C VAL A 159 -9.62 7.79 10.01
N VAL A 160 -8.90 6.89 10.68
CA VAL A 160 -7.78 6.12 10.13
C VAL A 160 -8.08 4.62 10.22
N PRO A 161 -8.86 4.04 9.29
CA PRO A 161 -9.11 2.60 9.25
C PRO A 161 -7.99 1.83 8.54
N VAL A 162 -7.07 2.55 7.87
CA VAL A 162 -5.94 1.98 7.14
C VAL A 162 -4.84 1.50 8.09
N PRO A 163 -4.10 0.42 7.72
CA PRO A 163 -3.10 -0.18 8.61
C PRO A 163 -1.94 0.75 8.95
N LEU A 164 -1.60 0.84 10.25
CA LEU A 164 -0.49 1.68 10.74
C LEU A 164 0.90 1.10 10.47
N TYR A 165 1.00 -0.18 10.14
CA TYR A 165 2.28 -0.80 9.74
C TYR A 165 2.68 -0.46 8.29
N HIS A 166 1.77 0.15 7.52
CA HIS A 166 1.96 0.60 6.15
C HIS A 166 2.11 2.12 6.08
N CYS A 167 2.83 2.64 5.08
CA CYS A 167 3.01 4.09 4.86
C CYS A 167 1.68 4.86 4.84
N PHE A 168 0.60 4.26 4.34
CA PHE A 168 -0.69 4.94 4.29
C PHE A 168 -1.14 5.36 5.69
N GLY A 169 -1.18 4.45 6.66
CA GLY A 169 -1.55 4.79 8.03
C GLY A 169 -0.46 5.56 8.77
N MET A 170 0.82 5.17 8.60
CA MET A 170 1.92 5.77 9.34
C MET A 170 2.24 7.20 8.86
N VAL A 171 2.35 7.42 7.56
CA VAL A 171 2.78 8.70 6.99
C VAL A 171 1.59 9.58 6.62
N LEU A 172 0.70 9.09 5.73
CA LEU A 172 -0.39 9.90 5.20
C LEU A 172 -1.46 10.22 6.25
N ALA A 173 -1.59 9.37 7.30
CA ALA A 173 -2.48 9.66 8.41
C ALA A 173 -1.71 10.25 9.60
N ASN A 174 -0.87 9.46 10.29
CA ASN A 174 -0.27 9.88 11.56
C ASN A 174 0.63 11.10 11.42
N LEU A 175 1.55 11.11 10.44
CA LEU A 175 2.48 12.23 10.29
C LEU A 175 1.79 13.45 9.66
N ALA A 176 0.83 13.28 8.76
CA ALA A 176 0.03 14.39 8.26
C ALA A 176 -0.76 15.06 9.38
N CYS A 177 -1.42 14.30 10.26
CA CYS A 177 -2.08 14.85 11.44
C CYS A 177 -1.10 15.55 12.39
N LEU A 178 0.04 14.91 12.68
CA LEU A 178 1.05 15.48 13.60
C LEU A 178 1.57 16.83 13.10
N THR A 179 1.91 16.93 11.81
CA THR A 179 2.52 18.14 11.22
C THR A 179 1.54 19.31 11.12
N HIS A 180 0.24 19.07 11.15
CA HIS A 180 -0.81 20.08 11.04
C HIS A 180 -1.61 20.28 12.34
N GLY A 181 -1.26 19.55 13.41
CA GLY A 181 -1.99 19.61 14.69
C GLY A 181 -3.37 18.97 14.63
N ALA A 182 -3.69 18.22 13.56
CA ALA A 182 -4.96 17.55 13.39
C ALA A 182 -5.09 16.31 14.30
N CYS A 183 -6.33 15.89 14.59
CA CYS A 183 -6.62 14.73 15.41
C CYS A 183 -6.68 13.46 14.56
N ALA A 184 -5.96 12.40 14.95
CA ALA A 184 -6.12 11.07 14.38
C ALA A 184 -7.04 10.21 15.26
N ILE A 185 -8.02 9.56 14.63
CA ILE A 185 -9.04 8.71 15.26
C ILE A 185 -8.89 7.29 14.72
N TYR A 186 -8.66 6.33 15.61
CA TYR A 186 -8.51 4.90 15.25
C TYR A 186 -9.81 4.16 15.58
N PRO A 187 -10.62 3.76 14.58
CA PRO A 187 -11.95 3.22 14.84
C PRO A 187 -11.92 1.80 15.42
N SER A 188 -10.91 1.00 15.09
CA SER A 188 -10.81 -0.40 15.49
C SER A 188 -9.40 -0.94 15.26
N GLU A 189 -9.11 -2.17 15.73
CA GLU A 189 -7.82 -2.85 15.53
C GLU A 189 -7.58 -3.28 14.07
N GLY A 190 -8.63 -3.41 13.28
CA GLY A 190 -8.58 -3.70 11.85
C GLY A 190 -9.76 -3.01 11.18
N PHE A 191 -9.79 -2.98 9.85
CA PHE A 191 -10.89 -2.34 9.14
C PHE A 191 -12.22 -3.08 9.37
N GLU A 192 -13.20 -2.32 9.84
CA GLU A 192 -14.60 -2.69 9.97
C GLU A 192 -15.45 -1.50 9.51
N PRO A 193 -16.21 -1.63 8.42
CA PRO A 193 -16.88 -0.50 7.79
C PRO A 193 -17.88 0.20 8.73
N ASP A 194 -18.65 -0.56 9.50
CA ASP A 194 -19.60 -0.04 10.49
C ASP A 194 -18.91 0.81 11.57
N LEU A 195 -17.77 0.35 12.10
CA LEU A 195 -16.99 1.06 13.10
C LEU A 195 -16.32 2.31 12.52
N ALA A 196 -15.91 2.29 11.26
CA ALA A 196 -15.33 3.45 10.58
C ALA A 196 -16.38 4.57 10.45
N LEU A 197 -17.58 4.27 9.93
CA LEU A 197 -18.66 5.27 9.79
C LEU A 197 -19.18 5.73 11.14
N LYS A 198 -19.27 4.83 12.12
CA LYS A 198 -19.63 5.19 13.49
C LYS A 198 -18.62 6.17 14.10
N ALA A 199 -17.32 5.95 13.90
CA ALA A 199 -16.30 6.87 14.37
C ALA A 199 -16.39 8.25 13.71
N VAL A 200 -16.73 8.31 12.40
CA VAL A 200 -17.00 9.58 11.71
C VAL A 200 -18.10 10.35 12.42
N GLN A 201 -19.23 9.71 12.69
CA GLN A 201 -20.38 10.33 13.35
C GLN A 201 -20.07 10.75 14.80
N ASP A 202 -19.55 9.82 15.60
CA ASP A 202 -19.38 10.02 17.06
C ASP A 202 -18.34 11.12 17.36
N GLU A 203 -17.30 11.18 16.53
CA GLU A 203 -16.19 12.12 16.67
C GLU A 203 -16.33 13.39 15.82
N ASN A 204 -17.42 13.52 15.04
CA ASN A 204 -17.61 14.60 14.08
C ASN A 204 -16.36 14.75 13.17
N ALA A 205 -15.88 13.64 12.62
CA ALA A 205 -14.68 13.63 11.83
C ALA A 205 -14.84 14.42 10.53
N THR A 206 -13.79 15.14 10.14
CA THR A 206 -13.77 15.98 8.93
C THR A 206 -13.11 15.27 7.76
N ALA A 207 -12.40 14.17 8.03
CA ALA A 207 -11.66 13.41 7.04
C ALA A 207 -11.73 11.91 7.30
N LEU A 208 -11.68 11.13 6.21
CA LEU A 208 -11.65 9.66 6.23
C LEU A 208 -10.67 9.17 5.16
N HIS A 209 -9.71 8.34 5.55
CA HIS A 209 -8.81 7.66 4.62
C HIS A 209 -9.31 6.25 4.32
N GLY A 210 -9.04 5.75 3.12
CA GLY A 210 -9.34 4.37 2.78
C GLY A 210 -8.69 3.92 1.46
N VAL A 211 -8.61 2.63 1.28
CA VAL A 211 -8.41 2.05 -0.05
C VAL A 211 -9.77 1.92 -0.74
N PRO A 212 -9.85 1.83 -2.08
CA PRO A 212 -11.15 1.75 -2.79
C PRO A 212 -12.10 0.70 -2.23
N THR A 213 -11.60 -0.49 -1.90
CA THR A 213 -12.42 -1.58 -1.33
C THR A 213 -13.02 -1.25 0.03
N MET A 214 -12.37 -0.38 0.83
CA MET A 214 -12.94 0.10 2.10
C MET A 214 -14.14 1.00 1.85
N PHE A 215 -14.02 1.99 0.98
CA PHE A 215 -15.14 2.87 0.60
C PHE A 215 -16.30 2.11 -0.03
N ILE A 216 -16.01 1.13 -0.88
CA ILE A 216 -17.05 0.25 -1.46
C ILE A 216 -17.79 -0.50 -0.34
N ALA A 217 -17.07 -1.09 0.62
CA ALA A 217 -17.66 -1.81 1.74
C ALA A 217 -18.49 -0.90 2.66
N GLU A 218 -18.04 0.34 2.89
CA GLU A 218 -18.76 1.35 3.66
C GLU A 218 -20.07 1.77 2.97
N LEU A 219 -20.01 2.05 1.67
CA LEU A 219 -21.17 2.42 0.86
C LEU A 219 -22.20 1.26 0.73
N ALA A 220 -21.73 0.02 0.77
CA ALA A 220 -22.57 -1.17 0.67
C ALA A 220 -23.26 -1.58 1.98
N LEU A 221 -23.01 -0.90 3.10
CA LEU A 221 -23.65 -1.23 4.37
C LEU A 221 -25.17 -1.08 4.28
N PRO A 222 -25.97 -2.07 4.72
CA PRO A 222 -27.43 -1.97 4.69
C PRO A 222 -27.97 -0.79 5.49
N ASN A 223 -27.26 -0.35 6.51
CA ASN A 223 -27.59 0.77 7.40
C ASN A 223 -26.79 2.04 7.08
N PHE A 224 -26.18 2.16 5.88
CA PHE A 224 -25.37 3.30 5.48
C PHE A 224 -26.07 4.66 5.72
N ASN A 225 -27.35 4.74 5.41
CA ASN A 225 -28.13 5.97 5.56
C ASN A 225 -28.45 6.34 7.03
N ASP A 226 -28.14 5.48 7.98
CA ASP A 226 -28.35 5.75 9.42
C ASP A 226 -27.19 6.57 10.01
N TYR A 227 -26.06 6.68 9.31
CA TYR A 227 -24.91 7.46 9.76
C TYR A 227 -24.99 8.92 9.34
N ASN A 228 -24.68 9.82 10.26
CA ASN A 228 -24.48 11.23 9.94
C ASN A 228 -23.03 11.49 9.51
N LEU A 229 -22.80 11.59 8.22
CA LEU A 229 -21.49 11.84 7.60
C LEU A 229 -21.29 13.30 7.16
N SER A 230 -22.21 14.22 7.52
CA SER A 230 -22.22 15.61 7.06
C SER A 230 -21.02 16.45 7.53
N SER A 231 -20.23 15.96 8.48
CA SER A 231 -19.00 16.62 8.95
C SER A 231 -17.79 16.33 8.02
N LEU A 232 -17.85 15.30 7.20
CA LEU A 232 -16.78 14.97 6.26
C LEU A 232 -16.64 16.03 5.18
N ARG A 233 -15.41 16.33 4.82
CA ARG A 233 -15.06 17.20 3.68
C ARG A 233 -14.00 16.57 2.78
N THR A 234 -13.02 15.84 3.35
CA THR A 234 -11.83 15.38 2.65
C THR A 234 -11.39 13.99 3.10
N GLY A 235 -10.37 13.48 2.47
CA GLY A 235 -9.70 12.21 2.74
C GLY A 235 -8.93 11.76 1.51
N ILE A 236 -8.18 10.69 1.66
CA ILE A 236 -7.42 10.09 0.56
C ILE A 236 -7.99 8.71 0.24
N MET A 237 -8.29 8.48 -1.04
CA MET A 237 -8.50 7.17 -1.62
C MET A 237 -7.23 6.78 -2.39
N ALA A 238 -6.53 5.73 -1.97
CA ALA A 238 -5.25 5.35 -2.56
C ALA A 238 -4.91 3.86 -2.34
N GLY A 239 -3.77 3.41 -2.84
CA GLY A 239 -3.23 2.06 -2.64
C GLY A 239 -3.55 1.07 -3.76
N SER A 240 -4.51 1.37 -4.60
CA SER A 240 -4.86 0.68 -5.85
C SER A 240 -5.53 1.66 -6.81
N PRO A 241 -5.79 1.30 -8.09
CA PRO A 241 -6.61 2.15 -8.96
C PRO A 241 -7.92 2.53 -8.30
N CYS A 242 -8.29 3.82 -8.37
CA CYS A 242 -9.48 4.36 -7.74
C CYS A 242 -10.60 4.44 -8.79
N PRO A 243 -11.67 3.60 -8.68
CA PRO A 243 -12.75 3.62 -9.65
C PRO A 243 -13.48 4.97 -9.65
N ILE A 244 -13.66 5.56 -10.82
CA ILE A 244 -14.26 6.89 -10.99
C ILE A 244 -15.65 6.96 -10.35
N GLU A 245 -16.46 5.91 -10.53
CA GLU A 245 -17.81 5.85 -9.97
C GLU A 245 -17.80 5.78 -8.45
N THR A 246 -16.86 5.04 -7.83
CA THR A 246 -16.70 5.02 -6.37
C THR A 246 -16.30 6.41 -5.86
N MET A 247 -15.39 7.10 -6.54
CA MET A 247 -14.99 8.47 -6.19
C MET A 247 -16.20 9.42 -6.22
N LYS A 248 -17.05 9.34 -7.26
CA LYS A 248 -18.28 10.16 -7.37
C LYS A 248 -19.25 9.87 -6.23
N GLN A 249 -19.48 8.58 -5.91
CA GLN A 249 -20.35 8.17 -4.80
C GLN A 249 -19.86 8.68 -3.45
N VAL A 250 -18.55 8.60 -3.19
CA VAL A 250 -17.94 9.14 -1.97
C VAL A 250 -18.15 10.65 -1.87
N ILE A 251 -17.98 11.38 -2.97
CA ILE A 251 -18.22 12.83 -3.01
C ILE A 251 -19.69 13.15 -2.72
N GLU A 252 -20.62 12.43 -3.36
CA GLU A 252 -22.05 12.73 -3.29
C GLU A 252 -22.70 12.21 -2.00
N LEU A 253 -22.46 10.96 -1.62
CA LEU A 253 -23.16 10.28 -0.53
C LEU A 253 -22.45 10.42 0.82
N MET A 254 -21.10 10.53 0.84
CA MET A 254 -20.32 10.69 2.06
C MET A 254 -19.92 12.15 2.32
N HIS A 255 -20.39 13.09 1.51
CA HIS A 255 -20.09 14.54 1.61
C HIS A 255 -18.60 14.92 1.48
N MET A 256 -17.74 14.02 0.99
CA MET A 256 -16.31 14.24 0.85
C MET A 256 -15.98 15.04 -0.44
N SER A 257 -16.48 16.27 -0.51
CA SER A 257 -16.33 17.13 -1.69
C SER A 257 -14.88 17.41 -2.07
N GLU A 258 -13.95 17.24 -1.14
CA GLU A 258 -12.50 17.46 -1.29
C GLU A 258 -11.71 16.14 -1.19
N VAL A 259 -12.33 14.99 -1.49
CA VAL A 259 -11.61 13.71 -1.52
C VAL A 259 -10.53 13.72 -2.59
N GLU A 260 -9.38 13.14 -2.29
CA GLU A 260 -8.19 13.16 -3.14
C GLU A 260 -7.70 11.75 -3.47
N ILE A 261 -7.02 11.62 -4.61
CA ILE A 261 -6.24 10.45 -4.97
C ILE A 261 -4.77 10.76 -4.69
N ALA A 262 -4.04 9.80 -4.11
CA ALA A 262 -2.60 9.88 -3.95
C ALA A 262 -1.94 8.65 -4.57
N TYR A 263 -0.87 8.89 -5.32
CA TYR A 263 -0.05 7.84 -5.93
C TYR A 263 1.37 7.85 -5.37
N GLY A 264 1.87 6.66 -5.18
CA GLY A 264 3.24 6.40 -4.79
C GLY A 264 3.44 4.97 -4.32
N MET A 265 4.59 4.72 -3.73
CA MET A 265 5.02 3.40 -3.27
C MET A 265 5.83 3.55 -1.98
N THR A 266 6.00 2.47 -1.23
CA THR A 266 6.77 2.52 0.02
C THR A 266 8.16 3.14 -0.20
N GLU A 267 8.77 2.83 -1.33
CA GLU A 267 10.07 3.32 -1.77
C GLU A 267 10.11 4.83 -2.06
N THR A 268 8.96 5.50 -2.07
CA THR A 268 8.83 6.96 -2.24
C THR A 268 8.14 7.67 -1.07
N SER A 269 8.01 7.04 0.10
CA SER A 269 7.72 7.57 1.44
C SER A 269 6.30 8.06 1.80
N PRO A 270 5.17 7.72 1.18
CA PRO A 270 4.99 7.02 -0.06
C PRO A 270 4.65 7.90 -1.27
N VAL A 271 4.20 9.17 -1.10
CA VAL A 271 3.52 9.96 -2.15
C VAL A 271 4.50 10.69 -3.05
N SER A 272 4.34 10.48 -4.35
CA SER A 272 4.97 11.28 -5.40
C SER A 272 3.97 12.22 -6.08
N PHE A 273 2.70 11.83 -6.19
CA PHE A 273 1.62 12.61 -6.80
C PHE A 273 0.38 12.62 -5.92
N GLN A 274 -0.34 13.72 -5.94
CA GLN A 274 -1.62 13.87 -5.24
C GLN A 274 -2.52 14.82 -6.03
N THR A 275 -3.82 14.53 -6.10
CA THR A 275 -4.79 15.47 -6.63
C THR A 275 -5.00 16.59 -5.61
N LYS A 276 -5.29 17.79 -6.07
CA LYS A 276 -5.54 18.95 -5.20
C LYS A 276 -7.04 19.20 -5.08
N VAL A 277 -7.46 19.77 -3.98
CA VAL A 277 -8.88 20.11 -3.72
C VAL A 277 -9.47 21.06 -4.78
N ASP A 278 -8.65 21.93 -5.35
CA ASP A 278 -9.02 22.89 -6.39
C ASP A 278 -8.85 22.38 -7.82
N SER A 279 -8.37 21.14 -8.00
CA SER A 279 -8.30 20.50 -9.32
C SER A 279 -9.70 20.33 -9.92
N PRO A 280 -9.83 20.46 -11.26
CA PRO A 280 -11.08 20.14 -11.95
C PRO A 280 -11.59 18.75 -11.57
N MET A 281 -12.90 18.59 -11.34
CA MET A 281 -13.50 17.33 -10.89
C MET A 281 -13.08 16.15 -11.77
N GLU A 282 -13.08 16.32 -13.08
CA GLU A 282 -12.66 15.29 -14.03
C GLU A 282 -11.21 14.81 -13.75
N LYS A 283 -10.28 15.76 -13.58
CA LYS A 283 -8.88 15.44 -13.26
C LYS A 283 -8.73 14.77 -11.90
N ARG A 284 -9.52 15.19 -10.92
CA ARG A 284 -9.47 14.68 -9.53
C ARG A 284 -9.92 13.24 -9.41
N VAL A 285 -10.83 12.79 -10.27
CA VAL A 285 -11.36 11.42 -10.24
C VAL A 285 -10.71 10.48 -11.26
N SER A 286 -9.96 11.00 -12.24
CA SER A 286 -9.40 10.20 -13.34
C SER A 286 -7.87 10.23 -13.43
N THR A 287 -7.18 11.01 -12.59
CA THR A 287 -5.71 11.09 -12.58
C THR A 287 -5.17 10.87 -11.17
N VAL A 288 -3.87 10.62 -11.06
CA VAL A 288 -3.19 10.61 -9.76
C VAL A 288 -2.74 12.02 -9.31
N GLY A 289 -3.16 13.04 -10.04
CA GLY A 289 -2.89 14.44 -9.71
C GLY A 289 -1.56 14.96 -10.28
N SER A 290 -1.02 15.96 -9.59
CA SER A 290 0.25 16.60 -9.92
C SER A 290 1.34 16.20 -8.93
N VAL A 291 2.60 16.39 -9.34
CA VAL A 291 3.77 16.05 -8.51
C VAL A 291 3.79 16.84 -7.21
N HIS A 292 4.20 16.19 -6.11
CA HIS A 292 4.42 16.83 -4.81
C HIS A 292 5.55 17.88 -4.87
N PRO A 293 5.51 18.90 -3.99
CA PRO A 293 6.60 19.87 -3.88
C PRO A 293 7.93 19.20 -3.62
N HIS A 294 9.01 19.70 -4.23
CA HIS A 294 10.39 19.19 -4.09
C HIS A 294 10.59 17.73 -4.56
N VAL A 295 9.69 17.21 -5.36
CA VAL A 295 9.84 15.93 -6.07
C VAL A 295 9.98 16.25 -7.56
N GLU A 296 10.93 15.59 -8.22
CA GLU A 296 11.11 15.64 -9.64
C GLU A 296 10.59 14.35 -10.27
N VAL A 297 9.98 14.45 -11.44
CA VAL A 297 9.47 13.29 -12.18
C VAL A 297 9.85 13.38 -13.65
N LYS A 298 9.98 12.23 -14.26
CA LYS A 298 10.11 12.06 -15.70
C LYS A 298 9.42 10.79 -16.13
N ILE A 299 8.94 10.76 -17.36
CA ILE A 299 8.47 9.55 -18.04
C ILE A 299 9.51 9.20 -19.10
N ILE A 300 9.95 7.96 -19.12
CA ILE A 300 10.98 7.49 -20.05
C ILE A 300 10.47 6.31 -20.87
N ASP A 301 10.88 6.25 -22.10
CA ASP A 301 10.76 5.05 -22.92
C ASP A 301 11.62 3.93 -22.33
N SER A 302 11.02 2.80 -22.03
CA SER A 302 11.68 1.69 -21.29
C SER A 302 12.79 1.01 -22.10
N ASP A 303 12.75 1.07 -23.42
CA ASP A 303 13.72 0.41 -24.29
C ASP A 303 14.95 1.30 -24.54
N THR A 304 14.73 2.60 -24.72
CA THR A 304 15.79 3.55 -25.08
C THR A 304 16.31 4.39 -23.94
N GLY A 305 15.57 4.47 -22.82
CA GLY A 305 15.84 5.32 -21.67
C GLY A 305 15.69 6.83 -21.95
N LYS A 306 15.14 7.22 -23.11
CA LYS A 306 14.90 8.62 -23.46
C LYS A 306 13.63 9.13 -22.77
N ILE A 307 13.63 10.43 -22.45
CA ILE A 307 12.43 11.10 -21.93
C ILE A 307 11.38 11.13 -23.04
N CYS A 308 10.18 10.68 -22.71
CA CYS A 308 8.99 10.72 -23.56
C CYS A 308 8.48 12.16 -23.72
N GLU A 309 7.84 12.44 -24.84
CA GLU A 309 7.10 13.68 -25.02
C GLU A 309 5.80 13.65 -24.20
N VAL A 310 5.21 14.84 -23.96
CA VAL A 310 3.92 14.95 -23.28
C VAL A 310 2.85 14.18 -24.08
N GLY A 311 2.07 13.35 -23.38
CA GLY A 311 1.08 12.46 -24.01
C GLY A 311 1.61 11.10 -24.44
N GLU A 312 2.92 10.85 -24.38
CA GLU A 312 3.49 9.53 -24.64
C GLU A 312 3.55 8.69 -23.36
N THR A 313 3.29 7.40 -23.51
CA THR A 313 3.36 6.42 -22.41
C THR A 313 4.79 5.91 -22.22
N GLY A 314 5.25 5.86 -20.97
CA GLY A 314 6.55 5.30 -20.62
C GLY A 314 6.66 4.97 -19.14
N GLU A 315 7.85 4.54 -18.69
CA GLU A 315 8.12 4.29 -17.27
C GLU A 315 8.17 5.59 -16.49
N LEU A 316 7.41 5.67 -15.41
CA LEU A 316 7.48 6.77 -14.46
C LEU A 316 8.73 6.62 -13.58
N CYS A 317 9.56 7.66 -13.55
CA CYS A 317 10.68 7.77 -12.63
C CYS A 317 10.50 8.99 -11.72
N THR A 318 10.85 8.85 -10.45
CA THR A 318 10.76 9.92 -9.46
C THR A 318 12.11 10.14 -8.76
N ARG A 319 12.40 11.38 -8.38
CA ARG A 319 13.61 11.77 -7.64
C ARG A 319 13.26 12.87 -6.64
N GLY A 320 13.93 12.89 -5.51
CA GLY A 320 13.77 13.95 -4.50
C GLY A 320 13.82 13.41 -3.09
N TYR A 321 13.41 14.25 -2.15
CA TYR A 321 13.44 13.94 -0.72
C TYR A 321 12.65 12.68 -0.36
N SER A 322 11.66 12.32 -1.14
CA SER A 322 10.75 11.19 -0.86
C SER A 322 11.37 9.83 -1.16
N VAL A 323 12.40 9.76 -2.01
CA VAL A 323 13.03 8.49 -2.39
C VAL A 323 13.74 7.86 -1.20
N MET A 324 13.50 6.58 -0.96
CA MET A 324 14.09 5.79 0.12
C MET A 324 15.64 5.85 0.13
N LEU A 325 16.25 5.56 1.27
CA LEU A 325 17.70 5.37 1.37
C LEU A 325 18.19 4.14 0.58
N GLY A 326 17.33 3.16 0.42
CA GLY A 326 17.58 1.91 -0.29
C GLY A 326 16.83 0.74 0.36
N TYR A 327 17.00 -0.44 -0.18
CA TYR A 327 16.52 -1.67 0.46
C TYR A 327 17.53 -2.13 1.52
N TRP A 328 17.04 -2.41 2.73
CA TRP A 328 17.85 -2.83 3.87
C TRP A 328 18.68 -4.08 3.54
N GLU A 329 20.01 -4.00 3.75
CA GLU A 329 20.95 -5.09 3.48
C GLU A 329 20.80 -5.72 2.07
N ASN A 330 20.36 -4.90 1.09
CA ASN A 330 20.17 -5.34 -0.30
C ASN A 330 20.66 -4.28 -1.30
N PRO A 331 21.97 -4.10 -1.43
CA PRO A 331 22.56 -3.12 -2.35
C PRO A 331 22.27 -3.43 -3.83
N GLU A 332 22.19 -4.70 -4.21
CA GLU A 332 21.86 -5.09 -5.58
C GLU A 332 20.44 -4.64 -5.95
N GLY A 333 19.45 -4.97 -5.10
CA GLY A 333 18.08 -4.51 -5.29
C GLY A 333 17.95 -2.99 -5.27
N THR A 334 18.74 -2.29 -4.46
CA THR A 334 18.79 -0.83 -4.40
C THR A 334 19.30 -0.25 -5.72
N ASN A 335 20.43 -0.74 -6.22
CA ASN A 335 21.03 -0.27 -7.48
C ASN A 335 20.16 -0.60 -8.70
N ALA A 336 19.36 -1.65 -8.64
CA ALA A 336 18.38 -1.97 -9.69
C ALA A 336 17.16 -1.05 -9.67
N ALA A 337 16.80 -0.49 -8.50
CA ALA A 337 15.64 0.37 -8.34
C ALA A 337 15.97 1.87 -8.46
N ILE A 338 17.17 2.28 -8.02
CA ILE A 338 17.61 3.68 -8.01
C ILE A 338 18.86 3.81 -8.87
N ASP A 339 18.78 4.61 -9.94
CA ASP A 339 19.90 4.83 -10.82
C ASP A 339 21.02 5.70 -10.19
N SER A 340 22.16 5.76 -10.87
CA SER A 340 23.34 6.54 -10.38
C SER A 340 23.10 8.05 -10.29
N LYS A 341 21.98 8.56 -10.81
CA LYS A 341 21.56 9.98 -10.73
C LYS A 341 20.48 10.20 -9.69
N GLY A 342 20.14 9.17 -8.91
CA GLY A 342 19.14 9.21 -7.85
C GLY A 342 17.68 9.11 -8.34
N TRP A 343 17.45 8.67 -9.58
CA TRP A 343 16.10 8.40 -10.07
C TRP A 343 15.63 7.02 -9.63
N MET A 344 14.51 7.00 -8.93
CA MET A 344 13.78 5.79 -8.60
C MET A 344 12.96 5.37 -9.81
N HIS A 345 13.21 4.19 -10.33
CA HIS A 345 12.42 3.50 -11.36
C HIS A 345 11.21 2.83 -10.68
N THR A 346 10.02 3.34 -10.93
CA THR A 346 8.83 2.85 -10.22
C THR A 346 8.34 1.49 -10.70
N GLY A 347 8.70 1.14 -11.95
CA GLY A 347 8.15 -0.03 -12.66
C GLY A 347 6.69 0.14 -13.05
N ASP A 348 6.12 1.34 -12.85
CA ASP A 348 4.78 1.69 -13.29
C ASP A 348 4.87 2.51 -14.58
N THR A 349 3.97 2.22 -15.53
CA THR A 349 3.82 3.00 -16.76
C THR A 349 2.82 4.13 -16.55
N ALA A 350 3.15 5.30 -17.09
CA ALA A 350 2.35 6.50 -16.91
C ALA A 350 2.34 7.35 -18.19
N VAL A 351 1.37 8.23 -18.26
CA VAL A 351 1.28 9.31 -19.24
C VAL A 351 1.03 10.63 -18.54
N MET A 352 1.70 11.71 -18.96
CA MET A 352 1.52 13.06 -18.44
C MET A 352 0.84 13.93 -19.49
N ASP A 353 -0.15 14.70 -19.07
CA ASP A 353 -0.80 15.67 -19.95
C ASP A 353 -0.09 17.05 -19.96
N GLU A 354 -0.57 17.98 -20.79
CA GLU A 354 -0.01 19.33 -20.96
C GLU A 354 -0.11 20.17 -19.66
N ASP A 355 -1.04 19.86 -18.77
CA ASP A 355 -1.26 20.55 -17.48
C ASP A 355 -0.42 19.93 -16.34
N GLY A 356 0.33 18.83 -16.61
CA GLY A 356 1.17 18.13 -15.65
C GLY A 356 0.42 17.14 -14.76
N TYR A 357 -0.81 16.78 -15.10
CA TYR A 357 -1.51 15.66 -14.46
C TYR A 357 -1.03 14.33 -15.02
N VAL A 358 -0.93 13.34 -14.16
CA VAL A 358 -0.43 12.01 -14.53
C VAL A 358 -1.51 10.96 -14.38
N ASN A 359 -1.59 10.09 -15.39
CA ASN A 359 -2.36 8.84 -15.35
C ASN A 359 -1.41 7.66 -15.27
N ILE A 360 -1.67 6.74 -14.34
CA ILE A 360 -0.99 5.45 -14.27
C ILE A 360 -1.72 4.48 -15.19
N VAL A 361 -1.04 4.04 -16.22
CA VAL A 361 -1.59 3.15 -17.26
C VAL A 361 -1.47 1.68 -16.85
N GLY A 362 -0.51 1.34 -15.99
CA GLY A 362 -0.32 -0.02 -15.49
C GLY A 362 1.07 -0.24 -14.91
N ARG A 363 1.42 -1.52 -14.75
CA ARG A 363 2.78 -1.93 -14.38
C ARG A 363 3.48 -2.55 -15.55
N ILE A 364 4.76 -2.26 -15.71
CA ILE A 364 5.60 -2.88 -16.74
C ILE A 364 5.53 -4.41 -16.65
N LYS A 365 5.55 -4.95 -15.44
CA LYS A 365 5.48 -6.41 -15.18
C LYS A 365 4.12 -7.04 -15.43
N ASP A 366 3.05 -6.25 -15.35
CA ASP A 366 1.68 -6.72 -15.56
C ASP A 366 1.22 -6.46 -17.02
N MET A 367 2.01 -5.73 -17.80
CA MET A 367 1.75 -5.48 -19.22
C MET A 367 1.74 -6.80 -19.98
N ILE A 368 0.73 -6.99 -20.80
CA ILE A 368 0.52 -8.19 -21.60
C ILE A 368 1.07 -7.91 -23.02
N VAL A 369 2.01 -8.72 -23.48
CA VAL A 369 2.56 -8.60 -24.83
C VAL A 369 1.83 -9.57 -25.75
N ARG A 370 0.78 -9.08 -26.42
CA ARG A 370 -0.06 -9.89 -27.28
C ARG A 370 0.26 -9.66 -28.76
N GLY A 371 0.97 -10.57 -29.36
CA GLY A 371 1.30 -10.49 -30.79
C GLY A 371 2.14 -9.27 -31.19
N GLY A 372 2.97 -8.77 -30.25
CA GLY A 372 3.78 -7.58 -30.43
C GLY A 372 3.10 -6.27 -30.01
N GLU A 373 1.83 -6.33 -29.61
CA GLU A 373 1.10 -5.18 -29.06
C GLU A 373 1.17 -5.17 -27.55
N ASN A 374 1.46 -4.02 -26.95
CA ASN A 374 1.45 -3.80 -25.51
C ASN A 374 0.02 -3.54 -25.05
N VAL A 375 -0.51 -4.43 -24.20
CA VAL A 375 -1.85 -4.31 -23.64
C VAL A 375 -1.73 -4.06 -22.12
N TYR A 376 -2.30 -2.97 -21.68
CA TYR A 376 -2.30 -2.60 -20.26
C TYR A 376 -3.60 -3.11 -19.61
N PRO A 377 -3.52 -4.00 -18.61
CA PRO A 377 -4.70 -4.56 -17.95
C PRO A 377 -5.71 -3.53 -17.47
N VAL A 378 -5.23 -2.41 -16.92
CA VAL A 378 -6.08 -1.34 -16.37
C VAL A 378 -7.03 -0.77 -17.43
N GLU A 379 -6.61 -0.63 -18.67
CA GLU A 379 -7.49 -0.11 -19.74
C GLU A 379 -8.70 -1.01 -19.99
N ILE A 380 -8.49 -2.33 -19.90
CA ILE A 380 -9.56 -3.32 -20.06
C ILE A 380 -10.42 -3.39 -18.81
N GLU A 381 -9.80 -3.31 -17.64
CA GLU A 381 -10.49 -3.29 -16.35
C GLU A 381 -11.44 -2.09 -16.26
N ASP A 382 -10.95 -0.89 -16.55
CA ASP A 382 -11.77 0.35 -16.55
C ASP A 382 -12.91 0.28 -17.58
N PHE A 383 -12.64 -0.27 -18.77
CA PHE A 383 -13.65 -0.44 -19.79
C PHE A 383 -14.75 -1.42 -19.37
N LEU A 384 -14.37 -2.57 -18.79
CA LEU A 384 -15.30 -3.59 -18.35
C LEU A 384 -16.10 -3.15 -17.09
N MET A 385 -15.49 -2.37 -16.19
CA MET A 385 -16.18 -1.78 -15.03
C MET A 385 -17.34 -0.85 -15.42
N ALA A 386 -17.39 -0.34 -16.65
CA ALA A 386 -18.53 0.43 -17.16
C ALA A 386 -19.76 -0.43 -17.50
N HIS A 387 -19.65 -1.76 -17.45
CA HIS A 387 -20.78 -2.66 -17.66
C HIS A 387 -21.67 -2.69 -16.41
N GLU A 388 -22.98 -2.49 -16.58
CA GLU A 388 -23.94 -2.29 -15.48
C GLU A 388 -24.04 -3.47 -14.49
N ASP A 389 -23.71 -4.69 -14.91
CA ASP A 389 -23.85 -5.92 -14.13
C ASP A 389 -22.51 -6.40 -13.51
N ILE A 390 -21.40 -5.74 -13.82
CA ILE A 390 -20.09 -6.08 -13.24
C ILE A 390 -19.91 -5.36 -11.90
N GLU A 391 -19.47 -6.10 -10.89
CA GLU A 391 -19.09 -5.58 -9.57
C GLU A 391 -17.59 -5.31 -9.48
N ALA A 392 -16.77 -6.26 -9.97
CA ALA A 392 -15.34 -6.14 -10.00
C ALA A 392 -14.73 -6.88 -11.21
N VAL A 393 -13.62 -6.36 -11.70
CA VAL A 393 -12.86 -7.02 -12.78
C VAL A 393 -11.36 -6.86 -12.56
N GLN A 394 -10.63 -7.91 -12.87
CA GLN A 394 -9.17 -7.91 -12.90
C GLN A 394 -8.68 -8.67 -14.12
N VAL A 395 -7.64 -8.13 -14.76
CA VAL A 395 -7.11 -8.66 -16.02
C VAL A 395 -5.65 -9.03 -15.86
N THR A 396 -5.26 -10.16 -16.44
CA THR A 396 -3.86 -10.60 -16.51
C THR A 396 -3.56 -11.33 -17.83
N GLY A 397 -2.29 -11.47 -18.16
CA GLY A 397 -1.84 -12.28 -19.30
C GLY A 397 -1.70 -13.75 -18.92
N VAL A 398 -1.95 -14.64 -19.87
CA VAL A 398 -1.63 -16.06 -19.82
C VAL A 398 -0.85 -16.47 -21.06
N PRO A 399 0.01 -17.51 -21.00
CA PRO A 399 0.79 -17.94 -22.18
C PRO A 399 -0.09 -18.34 -23.34
N ASP A 400 0.31 -17.96 -24.56
CA ASP A 400 -0.31 -18.37 -25.82
C ASP A 400 0.74 -18.69 -26.88
N PRO A 401 0.70 -19.88 -27.52
CA PRO A 401 1.73 -20.30 -28.47
C PRO A 401 1.79 -19.46 -29.77
N LYS A 402 0.71 -18.72 -30.09
CA LYS A 402 0.64 -17.91 -31.32
C LYS A 402 1.00 -16.45 -31.07
N TYR A 403 0.53 -15.88 -29.96
CA TYR A 403 0.63 -14.46 -29.67
C TYR A 403 1.63 -14.13 -28.55
N GLY A 404 2.31 -15.15 -27.98
CA GLY A 404 3.13 -15.02 -26.78
C GLY A 404 2.29 -15.00 -25.53
N GLU A 405 1.36 -14.05 -25.44
CA GLU A 405 0.37 -13.98 -24.37
C GLU A 405 -1.04 -13.75 -24.90
N GLU A 406 -2.02 -14.18 -24.13
CA GLU A 406 -3.44 -13.91 -24.30
C GLU A 406 -4.04 -13.30 -23.05
N ILE A 407 -5.15 -12.61 -23.20
CA ILE A 407 -5.82 -11.88 -22.12
C ILE A 407 -6.83 -12.77 -21.46
N ILE A 408 -6.77 -12.85 -20.12
CA ILE A 408 -7.84 -13.38 -19.28
C ILE A 408 -8.41 -12.29 -18.37
N ALA A 409 -9.74 -12.15 -18.37
CA ALA A 409 -10.47 -11.30 -17.43
C ALA A 409 -11.15 -12.17 -16.36
N TRP A 410 -10.88 -11.88 -15.10
CA TRP A 410 -11.63 -12.40 -13.95
C TRP A 410 -12.70 -11.39 -13.60
N ILE A 411 -13.95 -11.81 -13.52
CA ILE A 411 -15.11 -10.93 -13.39
C ILE A 411 -15.99 -11.42 -12.23
N SER A 412 -16.27 -10.52 -11.29
CA SER A 412 -17.33 -10.66 -10.29
C SER A 412 -18.57 -9.92 -10.76
N LEU A 413 -19.72 -10.55 -10.66
CA LEU A 413 -21.00 -9.97 -11.05
C LEU A 413 -21.76 -9.47 -9.82
N LYS A 414 -22.54 -8.42 -10.00
CA LYS A 414 -23.47 -7.95 -8.97
C LYS A 414 -24.47 -9.03 -8.59
N ASP A 415 -24.95 -9.00 -7.36
CA ASP A 415 -25.90 -9.99 -6.82
C ASP A 415 -27.11 -10.21 -7.73
N GLY A 416 -27.38 -11.48 -8.07
CA GLY A 416 -28.53 -11.90 -8.88
C GLY A 416 -28.40 -11.59 -10.36
N LYS A 417 -27.21 -11.17 -10.83
CA LYS A 417 -26.93 -10.96 -12.26
C LYS A 417 -26.34 -12.20 -12.89
N ASP A 418 -26.66 -12.40 -14.16
CA ASP A 418 -26.17 -13.51 -14.98
C ASP A 418 -25.72 -12.96 -16.34
N VAL A 419 -24.44 -13.03 -16.60
CA VAL A 419 -23.78 -12.52 -17.81
C VAL A 419 -22.88 -13.61 -18.35
N SER A 420 -23.00 -13.93 -19.63
CA SER A 420 -22.17 -14.95 -20.28
C SER A 420 -20.85 -14.38 -20.79
N GLU A 421 -19.89 -15.26 -21.11
CA GLU A 421 -18.66 -14.85 -21.77
C GLU A 421 -18.90 -14.16 -23.10
N ASP A 422 -19.92 -14.62 -23.85
CA ASP A 422 -20.27 -14.06 -25.17
C ASP A 422 -20.84 -12.65 -25.02
N ASP A 423 -21.61 -12.37 -23.96
CA ASP A 423 -22.11 -11.02 -23.67
C ASP A 423 -20.97 -10.05 -23.40
N ILE A 424 -19.97 -10.46 -22.61
CA ILE A 424 -18.77 -9.64 -22.34
C ILE A 424 -17.97 -9.39 -23.64
N LYS A 425 -17.79 -10.41 -24.47
CA LYS A 425 -17.09 -10.26 -25.75
C LYS A 425 -17.85 -9.35 -26.72
N GLU A 426 -19.18 -9.47 -26.78
CA GLU A 426 -20.01 -8.58 -27.61
C GLU A 426 -20.03 -7.14 -27.05
N PHE A 427 -20.00 -6.96 -25.71
CA PHE A 427 -19.85 -5.64 -25.09
C PHE A 427 -18.54 -4.95 -25.49
N CYS A 428 -17.46 -5.71 -25.65
CA CYS A 428 -16.15 -5.21 -26.10
C CYS A 428 -16.12 -4.88 -27.60
N LYS A 429 -16.91 -5.56 -28.39
CA LYS A 429 -16.82 -5.53 -29.86
C LYS A 429 -17.10 -4.15 -30.45
N GLY A 430 -16.13 -3.69 -31.25
CA GLY A 430 -16.19 -2.36 -31.88
C GLY A 430 -16.01 -1.17 -30.93
N LYS A 431 -15.86 -1.41 -29.62
CA LYS A 431 -15.66 -0.36 -28.61
C LYS A 431 -14.21 -0.31 -28.13
N VAL A 432 -13.51 -1.46 -28.16
CA VAL A 432 -12.07 -1.55 -27.90
C VAL A 432 -11.35 -2.20 -29.08
N ALA A 433 -10.04 -2.00 -29.20
CA ALA A 433 -9.24 -2.65 -30.22
C ALA A 433 -9.34 -4.18 -30.07
N HIS A 434 -9.40 -4.90 -31.20
CA HIS A 434 -9.65 -6.35 -31.19
C HIS A 434 -8.62 -7.15 -30.39
N TYR A 435 -7.37 -6.66 -30.32
CA TYR A 435 -6.31 -7.29 -29.55
C TYR A 435 -6.43 -7.05 -28.03
N LYS A 436 -7.31 -6.13 -27.59
CA LYS A 436 -7.64 -5.87 -26.17
C LYS A 436 -8.85 -6.65 -25.68
N VAL A 437 -9.58 -7.33 -26.56
CA VAL A 437 -10.74 -8.15 -26.17
C VAL A 437 -10.24 -9.40 -25.44
N PRO A 438 -10.69 -9.67 -24.19
CA PRO A 438 -10.30 -10.87 -23.46
C PRO A 438 -10.69 -12.13 -24.21
N ARG A 439 -9.75 -13.04 -24.39
CA ARG A 439 -10.00 -14.35 -24.99
C ARG A 439 -10.64 -15.27 -23.97
N TYR A 440 -10.15 -15.21 -22.73
CA TYR A 440 -10.65 -16.02 -21.63
C TYR A 440 -11.36 -15.14 -20.61
N ILE A 441 -12.45 -15.65 -20.06
CA ILE A 441 -13.24 -14.99 -19.03
C ILE A 441 -13.47 -16.00 -17.91
N ARG A 442 -13.19 -15.60 -16.67
CA ARG A 442 -13.46 -16.40 -15.48
C ARG A 442 -14.39 -15.62 -14.57
N PHE A 443 -15.57 -16.15 -14.34
CA PHE A 443 -16.51 -15.59 -13.38
C PHE A 443 -16.25 -16.14 -11.97
N GLY A 444 -16.29 -15.28 -10.96
CA GLY A 444 -16.12 -15.63 -9.56
C GLY A 444 -15.63 -14.44 -8.72
N ASP A 445 -15.81 -14.56 -7.40
CA ASP A 445 -15.52 -13.49 -6.43
C ASP A 445 -14.19 -13.72 -5.67
N ASP A 446 -13.49 -14.80 -5.98
CA ASP A 446 -12.32 -15.30 -5.27
C ASP A 446 -10.98 -14.70 -5.77
N PHE A 447 -10.92 -13.36 -5.88
CA PHE A 447 -9.67 -12.68 -6.25
C PHE A 447 -8.58 -12.93 -5.21
N PRO A 448 -7.39 -13.40 -5.60
CA PRO A 448 -6.27 -13.53 -4.68
C PRO A 448 -5.77 -12.15 -4.26
N MET A 449 -5.96 -11.79 -2.99
CA MET A 449 -5.61 -10.48 -2.47
C MET A 449 -4.48 -10.55 -1.45
N THR A 450 -3.75 -9.43 -1.30
CA THR A 450 -2.91 -9.20 -0.14
C THR A 450 -3.78 -8.82 1.06
N VAL A 451 -3.20 -8.83 2.25
CA VAL A 451 -3.90 -8.41 3.49
C VAL A 451 -4.33 -6.93 3.46
N THR A 452 -3.67 -6.14 2.62
CA THR A 452 -4.00 -4.72 2.40
C THR A 452 -5.06 -4.51 1.31
N GLY A 453 -5.71 -5.59 0.82
CA GLY A 453 -6.76 -5.52 -0.20
C GLY A 453 -6.25 -5.33 -1.64
N LYS A 454 -4.94 -5.51 -1.88
CA LYS A 454 -4.37 -5.41 -3.23
C LYS A 454 -4.40 -6.75 -3.94
N VAL A 455 -4.93 -6.78 -5.16
CA VAL A 455 -4.99 -8.00 -5.98
C VAL A 455 -3.60 -8.48 -6.39
N GLN A 456 -3.38 -9.79 -6.31
CA GLN A 456 -2.12 -10.47 -6.65
C GLN A 456 -2.23 -11.06 -8.06
N LYS A 457 -2.01 -10.25 -9.11
CA LYS A 457 -2.15 -10.67 -10.51
C LYS A 457 -1.28 -11.87 -10.87
N TYR A 458 -0.09 -12.00 -10.29
CA TYR A 458 0.76 -13.17 -10.52
C TYR A 458 0.08 -14.49 -10.08
N LYS A 459 -0.65 -14.48 -8.95
CA LYS A 459 -1.42 -15.65 -8.51
C LYS A 459 -2.62 -15.92 -9.41
N MET A 460 -3.27 -14.87 -9.90
CA MET A 460 -4.33 -15.03 -10.89
C MET A 460 -3.79 -15.71 -12.16
N ARG A 461 -2.60 -15.27 -12.63
CA ARG A 461 -1.92 -15.88 -13.76
C ARG A 461 -1.64 -17.37 -13.51
N GLU A 462 -1.03 -17.71 -12.37
CA GLU A 462 -0.72 -19.11 -11.99
C GLU A 462 -1.98 -19.99 -11.94
N ILE A 463 -3.06 -19.50 -11.31
CA ILE A 463 -4.34 -20.21 -11.24
C ILE A 463 -4.93 -20.40 -12.63
N SER A 464 -4.94 -19.35 -13.46
CA SER A 464 -5.50 -19.38 -14.81
C SER A 464 -4.75 -20.34 -15.72
N ILE A 465 -3.42 -20.36 -15.67
CA ILE A 465 -2.57 -21.31 -16.43
C ILE A 465 -2.96 -22.74 -16.09
N LYS A 466 -3.12 -23.04 -14.78
CA LYS A 466 -3.49 -24.36 -14.30
C LYS A 466 -4.92 -24.76 -14.69
N GLU A 467 -5.90 -23.86 -14.52
CA GLU A 467 -7.30 -24.12 -14.86
C GLU A 467 -7.51 -24.32 -16.35
N LEU A 468 -6.79 -23.54 -17.20
CA LEU A 468 -6.87 -23.62 -18.65
C LEU A 468 -5.97 -24.71 -19.24
N GLY A 469 -5.13 -25.37 -18.44
CA GLY A 469 -4.18 -26.40 -18.91
C GLY A 469 -3.15 -25.87 -19.90
N LEU A 470 -2.70 -24.61 -19.71
CA LEU A 470 -1.70 -23.98 -20.56
C LEU A 470 -0.28 -24.37 -20.13
N GLU A 471 0.64 -24.45 -21.07
CA GLU A 471 2.06 -24.70 -20.77
C GLU A 471 2.82 -23.37 -20.78
N GLU A 472 3.65 -23.14 -19.76
CA GLU A 472 4.60 -22.03 -19.78
C GLU A 472 5.64 -22.29 -20.90
N GLN A 473 5.75 -21.37 -21.84
CA GLN A 473 6.83 -21.42 -22.82
C GLN A 473 8.09 -20.84 -22.18
N GLU A 474 9.17 -21.61 -22.14
CA GLU A 474 10.50 -21.08 -21.84
C GLU A 474 10.84 -20.05 -22.94
N THR A 475 10.78 -18.78 -22.61
CA THR A 475 11.31 -17.71 -23.46
C THR A 475 12.83 -17.70 -23.29
N ALA A 476 13.55 -17.82 -24.39
CA ALA A 476 15.00 -17.80 -24.48
C ALA A 476 15.59 -16.44 -24.05
#